data_72dbf012d70723f58860a91a727c4c04
#
_entry.id   72dbf012d70723f58860a91a727c4c04
#
_cell.length_a   1.000
_cell.length_b   1.000
_cell.length_c   1.000
_cell.angle_alpha   90.00
_cell.angle_beta   90.00
_cell.angle_gamma   90.00
#
_symmetry.space_group_name_H-M   'P 1'
#
loop_
_entity.id
_entity.type
_entity.pdbx_description
1 polymer ?
#
loop_
_entity_poly.entity_id
_entity_poly.type
_entity_poly.pdbx_seq_one_letter_code
_entity_poly.pdbx_strand_id
1 'polypeptide(L)'
;MKEEAAPEKMTVRVAPLVVPEEVFLRDTDRKRVKKGLLGGSEEKVVFAKVIFLPYLDFTYRFPAEKGLLSKQTVISEGRSTMLALREANFGFDPRLVALAPMLTDMEEDPKSIISGVDSTVLVSERLAELKNLLRGYEAQSEERMKQYEALPKESPARENLKENIEFLRKTKLSRWKMFADGLQLPPKLDLDQLELLDGTLFYMPYFIAKLSRGGERRYIVWNREGKEDDTVADELTRNHKFRELIETHALS
;
A
#
# COMPACT_ATOMS: atom_id res chain seq x y z
N MET A 1 44.23 13.17 1.95
CA MET A 1 42.91 12.80 2.51
C MET A 1 41.94 13.86 2.03
N LYS A 2 41.00 13.50 1.14
CA LYS A 2 39.87 14.38 0.82
C LYS A 2 38.90 14.24 1.99
N GLU A 3 38.63 15.34 2.68
CA GLU A 3 37.52 15.43 3.61
C GLU A 3 36.25 15.10 2.81
N GLU A 4 35.62 13.97 3.09
CA GLU A 4 34.28 13.66 2.58
C GLU A 4 33.35 14.67 3.23
N ALA A 5 32.81 15.57 2.42
CA ALA A 5 31.81 16.53 2.91
C ALA A 5 30.66 15.74 3.55
N ALA A 6 30.30 16.13 4.78
CA ALA A 6 29.17 15.54 5.46
C ALA A 6 27.93 15.64 4.53
N PRO A 7 27.11 14.58 4.42
CA PRO A 7 25.93 14.60 3.56
C PRO A 7 25.02 15.76 3.96
N GLU A 8 24.56 16.52 2.97
CA GLU A 8 23.67 17.65 3.16
C GLU A 8 22.34 17.09 3.68
N LYS A 9 21.97 17.47 4.91
CA LYS A 9 20.71 17.01 5.53
C LYS A 9 19.52 17.59 4.78
N MET A 10 18.47 16.78 4.63
CA MET A 10 17.23 17.16 4.00
C MET A 10 16.14 17.38 5.05
N THR A 11 15.44 18.51 5.00
CA THR A 11 14.27 18.76 5.85
C THR A 11 13.05 18.07 5.24
N VAL A 12 12.44 17.18 6.00
CA VAL A 12 11.25 16.41 5.60
C VAL A 12 10.19 16.43 6.69
N ARG A 13 8.93 16.35 6.28
CA ARG A 13 7.81 16.19 7.22
C ARG A 13 7.67 14.71 7.58
N VAL A 14 7.79 14.41 8.86
CA VAL A 14 7.84 13.02 9.35
C VAL A 14 6.79 12.79 10.43
N ALA A 15 6.16 11.63 10.41
CA ALA A 15 5.37 11.16 11.54
C ALA A 15 6.32 10.75 12.70
N PRO A 16 6.08 11.20 13.93
CA PRO A 16 7.00 10.93 15.03
C PRO A 16 7.09 9.44 15.35
N LEU A 17 8.30 8.97 15.63
CA LEU A 17 8.53 7.65 16.21
C LEU A 17 7.97 7.61 17.63
N VAL A 18 7.21 6.57 17.96
CA VAL A 18 6.66 6.33 19.29
C VAL A 18 7.55 5.37 20.08
N VAL A 19 8.23 4.46 19.38
CA VAL A 19 9.07 3.42 19.99
C VAL A 19 10.53 3.65 19.58
N PRO A 20 11.50 3.64 20.50
CA PRO A 20 12.92 3.76 20.16
C PRO A 20 13.43 2.59 19.33
N GLU A 21 14.41 2.87 18.46
CA GLU A 21 15.02 1.85 17.57
C GLU A 21 15.62 0.67 18.32
N GLU A 22 16.20 0.89 19.51
CA GLU A 22 16.80 -0.16 20.32
C GLU A 22 15.80 -1.24 20.75
N VAL A 23 14.53 -0.88 20.91
CA VAL A 23 13.46 -1.85 21.22
C VAL A 23 13.26 -2.78 20.05
N PHE A 24 13.22 -2.24 18.83
CA PHE A 24 13.10 -3.03 17.61
C PHE A 24 14.29 -3.95 17.41
N LEU A 25 15.53 -3.46 17.56
CA LEU A 25 16.74 -4.26 17.42
C LEU A 25 16.75 -5.44 18.40
N ARG A 26 16.39 -5.19 19.66
CA ARG A 26 16.29 -6.24 20.69
C ARG A 26 15.23 -7.29 20.35
N ASP A 27 14.07 -6.88 19.86
CA ASP A 27 13.01 -7.79 19.49
C ASP A 27 13.32 -8.56 18.19
N THR A 28 14.02 -7.95 17.26
CA THR A 28 14.56 -8.64 16.09
C THR A 28 15.48 -9.79 16.49
N ASP A 29 16.39 -9.57 17.46
CA ASP A 29 17.26 -10.65 17.95
C ASP A 29 16.50 -11.74 18.71
N ARG A 30 15.42 -11.40 19.41
CA ARG A 30 14.54 -12.38 20.09
C ARG A 30 13.78 -13.26 19.08
N LYS A 31 13.32 -12.68 17.97
CA LYS A 31 12.57 -13.38 16.93
C LYS A 31 13.46 -14.17 15.97
N ARG A 32 14.75 -13.94 16.00
CA ARG A 32 15.73 -14.66 15.19
C ARG A 32 15.81 -16.13 15.60
N VAL A 33 15.78 -17.03 14.64
CA VAL A 33 15.96 -18.46 14.89
C VAL A 33 17.41 -18.71 15.26
N LYS A 34 17.64 -19.04 16.54
CA LYS A 34 18.95 -19.40 17.07
C LYS A 34 19.28 -20.86 16.77
N LYS A 35 20.57 -21.21 16.76
CA LYS A 35 21.02 -22.59 16.54
C LYS A 35 20.43 -23.52 17.61
N GLY A 36 19.64 -24.50 17.18
CA GLY A 36 19.06 -25.48 18.09
C GLY A 36 20.02 -26.56 18.52
N LEU A 37 19.71 -27.27 19.63
CA LEU A 37 20.51 -28.40 20.16
C LEU A 37 20.70 -29.55 19.15
N LEU A 38 19.77 -29.70 18.19
CA LEU A 38 19.80 -30.79 17.20
C LEU A 38 20.51 -30.42 15.88
N GLY A 39 21.21 -29.30 15.84
CA GLY A 39 21.84 -28.80 14.62
C GLY A 39 20.84 -28.08 13.73
N GLY A 40 21.29 -27.16 12.95
CA GLY A 40 20.52 -26.32 12.03
C GLY A 40 21.26 -25.03 11.82
N SER A 41 21.13 -24.41 10.65
CA SER A 41 21.70 -23.11 10.40
C SER A 41 21.03 -22.04 11.25
N GLU A 42 21.80 -21.18 11.85
CA GLU A 42 21.31 -19.99 12.54
C GLU A 42 20.84 -18.96 11.52
N GLU A 43 19.77 -18.24 11.86
CA GLU A 43 19.29 -17.13 11.06
C GLU A 43 20.20 -15.92 11.29
N LYS A 44 20.61 -15.27 10.19
CA LYS A 44 21.47 -14.09 10.22
C LYS A 44 20.65 -12.84 9.93
N VAL A 45 20.89 -11.77 10.68
CA VAL A 45 20.39 -10.44 10.36
C VAL A 45 21.24 -9.88 9.23
N VAL A 46 20.64 -9.61 8.08
CA VAL A 46 21.30 -8.98 6.93
C VAL A 46 21.36 -7.47 7.12
N PHE A 47 20.23 -6.89 7.50
CA PHE A 47 20.14 -5.51 7.99
C PHE A 47 18.96 -5.38 8.95
N ALA A 48 18.99 -4.34 9.79
CA ALA A 48 17.88 -3.90 10.63
C ALA A 48 18.01 -2.39 10.80
N LYS A 49 17.12 -1.63 10.22
CA LYS A 49 17.19 -0.15 10.13
C LYS A 49 15.81 0.48 10.18
N VAL A 50 15.78 1.74 10.59
CA VAL A 50 14.64 2.63 10.33
C VAL A 50 14.73 3.10 8.88
N ILE A 51 13.63 2.98 8.15
CA ILE A 51 13.48 3.46 6.78
C ILE A 51 12.23 4.32 6.72
N PHE A 52 12.37 5.51 6.16
CA PHE A 52 11.27 6.46 6.01
C PHE A 52 10.59 6.24 4.66
N LEU A 53 9.36 5.70 4.72
CA LEU A 53 8.53 5.49 3.53
C LEU A 53 7.70 6.73 3.23
N PRO A 54 7.68 7.20 1.97
CA PRO A 54 6.92 8.37 1.57
C PRO A 54 5.42 8.05 1.47
N TYR A 55 4.58 8.89 2.03
CA TYR A 55 3.12 8.84 1.89
C TYR A 55 2.62 10.17 1.34
N LEU A 56 1.67 10.09 0.42
CA LEU A 56 0.94 11.25 -0.08
C LEU A 56 -0.39 11.34 0.66
N ASP A 57 -0.60 12.45 1.36
CA ASP A 57 -1.88 12.85 1.93
C ASP A 57 -2.56 13.77 0.91
N PHE A 58 -3.74 13.41 0.43
CA PHE A 58 -4.42 14.12 -0.65
C PHE A 58 -5.90 14.29 -0.38
N THR A 59 -6.46 15.35 -0.96
CA THR A 59 -7.88 15.68 -0.93
C THR A 59 -8.53 15.43 -2.29
N TYR A 60 -9.83 15.17 -2.27
CA TYR A 60 -10.62 14.92 -3.48
C TYR A 60 -12.07 15.35 -3.29
N ARG A 61 -12.75 15.61 -4.40
CA ARG A 61 -14.19 15.95 -4.46
C ARG A 61 -14.95 14.92 -5.28
N PHE A 62 -16.20 14.72 -4.91
CA PHE A 62 -17.11 13.84 -5.64
C PHE A 62 -18.58 14.23 -5.39
N PRO A 63 -19.50 13.97 -6.36
CA PRO A 63 -20.92 14.14 -6.14
C PRO A 63 -21.45 13.07 -5.18
N ALA A 64 -22.20 13.48 -4.18
CA ALA A 64 -22.88 12.60 -3.24
C ALA A 64 -24.37 12.96 -3.15
N GLU A 65 -25.22 11.96 -3.04
CA GLU A 65 -26.65 12.16 -2.79
C GLU A 65 -26.90 12.39 -1.29
N LYS A 66 -27.58 13.49 -0.94
CA LYS A 66 -28.04 13.78 0.42
C LYS A 66 -29.55 13.96 0.45
N GLY A 67 -30.18 13.53 1.53
CA GLY A 67 -31.61 13.65 1.78
C GLY A 67 -32.33 12.31 1.76
N LEU A 68 -33.27 12.13 2.71
CA LEU A 68 -34.08 10.90 2.84
C LEU A 68 -35.32 10.93 1.94
N LEU A 69 -35.94 12.08 1.80
CA LEU A 69 -37.22 12.22 1.06
C LEU A 69 -37.04 12.91 -0.32
N SER A 70 -36.12 13.86 -0.40
CA SER A 70 -35.70 14.45 -1.67
C SER A 70 -34.19 14.35 -1.79
N LYS A 71 -33.74 13.49 -2.70
CA LYS A 71 -32.33 13.34 -2.99
C LYS A 71 -31.79 14.57 -3.73
N GLN A 72 -30.84 15.24 -3.16
CA GLN A 72 -30.08 16.33 -3.79
C GLN A 72 -28.65 15.91 -3.99
N THR A 73 -28.13 16.15 -5.18
CA THR A 73 -26.71 15.98 -5.45
C THR A 73 -25.94 17.15 -4.85
N VAL A 74 -25.01 16.85 -3.96
CA VAL A 74 -24.10 17.83 -3.37
C VAL A 74 -22.65 17.42 -3.65
N ILE A 75 -21.77 18.40 -3.75
CA ILE A 75 -20.33 18.09 -3.81
C ILE A 75 -19.85 17.81 -2.40
N SER A 76 -19.29 16.64 -2.22
CA SER A 76 -18.63 16.21 -0.96
C SER A 76 -17.13 16.20 -1.16
N GLU A 77 -16.40 16.50 -0.10
CA GLU A 77 -14.94 16.39 -0.06
C GLU A 77 -14.54 15.20 0.81
N GLY A 78 -13.47 14.54 0.39
CA GLY A 78 -12.82 13.47 1.13
C GLY A 78 -11.31 13.71 1.23
N ARG A 79 -10.68 12.99 2.13
CA ARG A 79 -9.23 13.00 2.30
C ARG A 79 -8.74 11.57 2.57
N SER A 80 -7.64 11.20 1.97
CA SER A 80 -7.04 9.89 2.16
C SER A 80 -5.52 9.98 1.99
N THR A 81 -4.84 8.89 2.31
CA THR A 81 -3.40 8.76 2.08
C THR A 81 -3.11 7.54 1.23
N MET A 82 -1.98 7.55 0.56
CA MET A 82 -1.42 6.39 -0.11
C MET A 82 0.11 6.38 -0.01
N LEU A 83 0.71 5.20 -0.11
CA LEU A 83 2.16 5.11 -0.26
C LEU A 83 2.59 5.74 -1.60
N ALA A 84 3.47 6.74 -1.54
CA ALA A 84 3.87 7.56 -2.68
C ALA A 84 5.01 6.91 -3.49
N LEU A 85 4.91 5.61 -3.75
CA LEU A 85 5.88 4.81 -4.51
C LEU A 85 5.21 4.08 -5.67
N ARG A 86 5.80 4.17 -6.87
CA ARG A 86 5.32 3.43 -8.05
C ARG A 86 5.54 1.94 -7.94
N GLU A 87 6.58 1.55 -7.25
CA GLU A 87 7.02 0.17 -7.04
C GLU A 87 6.11 -0.61 -6.08
N ALA A 88 5.28 0.07 -5.30
CA ALA A 88 4.44 -0.54 -4.28
C ALA A 88 2.97 -0.65 -4.73
N ASN A 89 2.29 -1.72 -4.29
CA ASN A 89 0.88 -2.00 -4.62
C ASN A 89 -0.08 -1.71 -3.45
N PHE A 90 0.29 -0.81 -2.54
CA PHE A 90 -0.57 -0.44 -1.41
C PHE A 90 -1.80 0.33 -1.86
N GLY A 91 -2.90 0.08 -1.16
CA GLY A 91 -4.15 0.81 -1.34
C GLY A 91 -4.15 2.18 -0.63
N PHE A 92 -5.31 2.80 -0.65
CA PHE A 92 -5.57 4.04 0.08
C PHE A 92 -5.87 3.74 1.56
N ASP A 93 -5.35 4.56 2.47
CA ASP A 93 -5.59 4.44 3.92
C ASP A 93 -6.03 5.77 4.54
N PRO A 94 -7.34 5.99 4.69
CA PRO A 94 -7.86 7.23 5.28
C PRO A 94 -7.51 7.39 6.77
N ARG A 95 -7.12 6.30 7.45
CA ARG A 95 -6.77 6.37 8.88
C ARG A 95 -5.50 7.16 9.13
N LEU A 96 -4.58 7.16 8.17
CA LEU A 96 -3.31 7.89 8.28
C LEU A 96 -3.50 9.41 8.17
N VAL A 97 -4.62 9.90 7.66
CA VAL A 97 -4.98 11.33 7.65
C VAL A 97 -4.95 11.93 9.07
N ALA A 98 -5.29 11.12 10.07
CA ALA A 98 -5.24 11.54 11.48
C ALA A 98 -3.82 11.88 11.98
N LEU A 99 -2.78 11.51 11.24
CA LEU A 99 -1.39 11.84 11.57
C LEU A 99 -1.00 13.26 11.16
N ALA A 100 -1.72 13.89 10.25
CA ALA A 100 -1.37 15.21 9.70
C ALA A 100 -1.07 16.28 10.79
N PRO A 101 -1.84 16.39 11.90
CA PRO A 101 -1.53 17.33 12.98
C PRO A 101 -0.28 16.98 13.80
N MET A 102 0.22 15.74 13.70
CA MET A 102 1.36 15.22 14.46
C MET A 102 2.66 15.23 13.64
N LEU A 103 2.59 15.60 12.36
CA LEU A 103 3.78 15.68 11.52
C LEU A 103 4.69 16.80 11.98
N THR A 104 5.98 16.49 12.07
CA THR A 104 7.03 17.44 12.42
C THR A 104 8.07 17.53 11.30
N ASP A 105 8.67 18.69 11.16
CA ASP A 105 9.82 18.84 10.27
C ASP A 105 11.06 18.28 10.96
N MET A 106 11.76 17.37 10.30
CA MET A 106 12.99 16.75 10.78
C MET A 106 14.08 16.89 9.74
N GLU A 107 15.30 17.07 10.23
CA GLU A 107 16.51 16.99 9.40
C GLU A 107 17.01 15.54 9.43
N GLU A 108 16.90 14.86 8.29
CA GLU A 108 17.28 13.45 8.17
C GLU A 108 18.42 13.26 7.17
N ASP A 109 19.17 12.17 7.37
CA ASP A 109 20.12 11.72 6.37
C ASP A 109 19.35 11.26 5.12
N PRO A 110 19.63 11.80 3.93
CA PRO A 110 19.01 11.37 2.68
C PRO A 110 19.07 9.84 2.46
N LYS A 111 20.03 9.17 3.08
CA LYS A 111 20.17 7.71 3.00
C LYS A 111 19.10 6.93 3.78
N SER A 112 18.40 7.56 4.72
CA SER A 112 17.30 6.94 5.46
C SER A 112 15.95 7.17 4.80
N ILE A 113 15.88 8.03 3.79
CA ILE A 113 14.65 8.51 3.16
C ILE A 113 14.52 7.95 1.74
N ILE A 114 13.43 7.23 1.48
CA ILE A 114 13.09 6.81 0.13
C ILE A 114 12.34 7.93 -0.58
N SER A 115 12.88 8.41 -1.70
CA SER A 115 12.24 9.46 -2.49
C SER A 115 10.87 9.02 -2.99
N GLY A 116 9.83 9.79 -2.65
CA GLY A 116 8.46 9.56 -3.09
C GLY A 116 8.06 10.42 -4.28
N VAL A 117 6.91 10.12 -4.86
CA VAL A 117 6.27 10.94 -5.89
C VAL A 117 5.41 12.00 -5.19
N ASP A 118 5.90 13.22 -5.14
CA ASP A 118 5.18 14.37 -4.56
C ASP A 118 4.18 14.94 -5.57
N SER A 119 3.19 14.15 -5.93
CA SER A 119 2.15 14.55 -6.87
C SER A 119 0.92 13.68 -6.82
N THR A 120 -0.26 14.29 -6.93
CA THR A 120 -1.53 13.59 -7.16
C THR A 120 -1.58 12.83 -8.49
N VAL A 121 -0.61 13.02 -9.37
CA VAL A 121 -0.45 12.22 -10.60
C VAL A 121 -0.38 10.73 -10.28
N LEU A 122 0.32 10.33 -9.21
CA LEU A 122 0.37 8.93 -8.80
C LEU A 122 -1.01 8.40 -8.38
N VAL A 123 -1.83 9.23 -7.71
CA VAL A 123 -3.22 8.90 -7.37
C VAL A 123 -4.02 8.68 -8.65
N SER A 124 -3.90 9.59 -9.63
CA SER A 124 -4.57 9.47 -10.93
C SER A 124 -4.16 8.19 -11.67
N GLU A 125 -2.89 7.84 -11.66
CA GLU A 125 -2.37 6.60 -12.25
C GLU A 125 -3.03 5.37 -11.59
N ARG A 126 -3.10 5.32 -10.25
CA ARG A 126 -3.74 4.21 -9.53
C ARG A 126 -5.25 4.14 -9.76
N LEU A 127 -5.92 5.27 -9.87
CA LEU A 127 -7.33 5.34 -10.23
C LEU A 127 -7.57 4.78 -11.64
N ALA A 128 -6.72 5.15 -12.61
CA ALA A 128 -6.81 4.66 -13.97
C ALA A 128 -6.55 3.15 -14.06
N GLU A 129 -5.54 2.63 -13.34
CA GLU A 129 -5.26 1.19 -13.25
C GLU A 129 -6.48 0.42 -12.70
N LEU A 130 -7.08 0.89 -11.61
CA LEU A 130 -8.28 0.26 -11.06
C LEU A 130 -9.44 0.28 -12.06
N LYS A 131 -9.68 1.41 -12.70
CA LYS A 131 -10.74 1.57 -13.69
C LYS A 131 -10.59 0.58 -14.83
N ASN A 132 -9.37 0.44 -15.36
CA ASN A 132 -9.06 -0.53 -16.40
C ASN A 132 -9.28 -1.98 -15.91
N LEU A 133 -8.88 -2.28 -14.69
CA LEU A 133 -9.10 -3.60 -14.07
C LEU A 133 -10.59 -3.91 -13.93
N LEU A 134 -11.40 -2.96 -13.43
CA LEU A 134 -12.84 -3.14 -13.25
C LEU A 134 -13.57 -3.32 -14.59
N ARG A 135 -13.20 -2.53 -15.62
CA ARG A 135 -13.69 -2.68 -16.99
C ARG A 135 -13.31 -4.05 -17.59
N GLY A 136 -12.09 -4.53 -17.30
CA GLY A 136 -11.64 -5.85 -17.72
C GLY A 136 -12.51 -6.98 -17.15
N TYR A 137 -12.85 -6.94 -15.87
CA TYR A 137 -13.78 -7.92 -15.25
C TYR A 137 -15.18 -7.84 -15.84
N GLU A 138 -15.66 -6.65 -16.15
CA GLU A 138 -16.98 -6.45 -16.77
C GLU A 138 -17.03 -7.04 -18.16
N ALA A 139 -16.09 -6.69 -19.03
CA ALA A 139 -16.00 -7.22 -20.40
C ALA A 139 -15.88 -8.75 -20.42
N GLN A 140 -15.05 -9.34 -19.54
CA GLN A 140 -14.95 -10.79 -19.41
C GLN A 140 -16.26 -11.42 -18.94
N SER A 141 -16.95 -10.81 -17.99
CA SER A 141 -18.25 -11.30 -17.50
C SER A 141 -19.32 -11.26 -18.59
N GLU A 142 -19.35 -10.20 -19.41
CA GLU A 142 -20.26 -10.07 -20.54
C GLU A 142 -19.98 -11.10 -21.65
N GLU A 143 -18.72 -11.32 -21.96
CA GLU A 143 -18.32 -12.33 -22.93
C GLU A 143 -18.75 -13.75 -22.47
N ARG A 144 -18.49 -14.10 -21.19
CA ARG A 144 -18.94 -15.38 -20.63
C ARG A 144 -20.47 -15.49 -20.60
N MET A 145 -21.19 -14.40 -20.38
CA MET A 145 -22.63 -14.39 -20.44
C MET A 145 -23.13 -14.70 -21.84
N LYS A 146 -22.57 -14.10 -22.90
CA LYS A 146 -22.89 -14.42 -24.30
C LYS A 146 -22.63 -15.90 -24.62
N GLN A 147 -21.51 -16.44 -24.16
CA GLN A 147 -21.19 -17.89 -24.31
C GLN A 147 -22.22 -18.76 -23.59
N TYR A 148 -22.63 -18.38 -22.36
CA TYR A 148 -23.65 -19.07 -21.57
C TYR A 148 -25.01 -19.08 -22.29
N GLU A 149 -25.41 -17.97 -22.86
CA GLU A 149 -26.68 -17.83 -23.60
C GLU A 149 -26.71 -18.63 -24.89
N ALA A 150 -25.56 -18.77 -25.56
CA ALA A 150 -25.44 -19.53 -26.82
C ALA A 150 -25.46 -21.06 -26.62
N LEU A 151 -25.23 -21.57 -25.40
CA LEU A 151 -25.22 -23.01 -25.14
C LEU A 151 -26.65 -23.57 -24.92
N PRO A 152 -26.91 -24.83 -25.37
CA PRO A 152 -28.15 -25.54 -25.03
C PRO A 152 -28.40 -25.60 -23.52
N LYS A 153 -29.66 -25.60 -23.10
CA LYS A 153 -30.02 -25.57 -21.66
C LYS A 153 -29.47 -26.74 -20.87
N GLU A 154 -29.38 -27.90 -21.50
CA GLU A 154 -28.92 -29.16 -20.91
C GLU A 154 -27.39 -29.33 -20.96
N SER A 155 -26.66 -28.35 -21.49
CA SER A 155 -25.20 -28.44 -21.61
C SER A 155 -24.51 -28.38 -20.25
N PRO A 156 -23.67 -29.37 -19.89
CA PRO A 156 -22.88 -29.33 -18.64
C PRO A 156 -21.95 -28.12 -18.54
N ALA A 157 -21.55 -27.55 -19.68
CA ALA A 157 -20.67 -26.38 -19.73
C ALA A 157 -21.35 -25.11 -19.21
N ARG A 158 -22.69 -25.07 -19.15
CA ARG A 158 -23.42 -23.89 -18.61
C ARG A 158 -23.12 -23.66 -17.14
N GLU A 159 -23.03 -24.70 -16.31
CA GLU A 159 -22.75 -24.55 -14.88
C GLU A 159 -21.36 -23.94 -14.66
N ASN A 160 -20.34 -24.44 -15.35
CA ASN A 160 -18.99 -23.89 -15.28
C ASN A 160 -18.93 -22.41 -15.72
N LEU A 161 -19.67 -22.03 -16.77
CA LEU A 161 -19.73 -20.64 -17.20
C LEU A 161 -20.45 -19.75 -16.19
N LYS A 162 -21.52 -20.23 -15.57
CA LYS A 162 -22.24 -19.53 -14.51
C LYS A 162 -21.34 -19.26 -13.31
N GLU A 163 -20.61 -20.28 -12.82
CA GLU A 163 -19.65 -20.13 -11.74
C GLU A 163 -18.55 -19.10 -12.08
N ASN A 164 -18.02 -19.15 -13.30
CA ASN A 164 -17.03 -18.16 -13.77
C ASN A 164 -17.58 -16.73 -13.79
N ILE A 165 -18.81 -16.54 -14.26
CA ILE A 165 -19.49 -15.23 -14.27
C ILE A 165 -19.66 -14.70 -12.84
N GLU A 166 -20.13 -15.55 -11.93
CA GLU A 166 -20.29 -15.19 -10.51
C GLU A 166 -18.96 -14.85 -9.87
N PHE A 167 -17.90 -15.62 -10.14
CA PHE A 167 -16.55 -15.35 -9.66
C PHE A 167 -16.05 -13.98 -10.13
N LEU A 168 -16.18 -13.67 -11.42
CA LEU A 168 -15.76 -12.38 -11.99
C LEU A 168 -16.51 -11.21 -11.35
N ARG A 169 -17.84 -11.35 -11.17
CA ARG A 169 -18.67 -10.33 -10.54
C ARG A 169 -18.31 -10.11 -9.07
N LYS A 170 -18.11 -11.18 -8.31
CA LYS A 170 -17.67 -11.11 -6.90
C LYS A 170 -16.29 -10.46 -6.79
N THR A 171 -15.37 -10.82 -7.67
CA THR A 171 -14.02 -10.25 -7.70
C THR A 171 -14.06 -8.76 -8.02
N LYS A 172 -14.84 -8.34 -9.05
CA LYS A 172 -15.06 -6.91 -9.37
C LYS A 172 -15.58 -6.15 -8.17
N LEU A 173 -16.63 -6.68 -7.51
CA LEU A 173 -17.24 -6.04 -6.34
C LEU A 173 -16.26 -5.95 -5.15
N SER A 174 -15.50 -6.99 -4.88
CA SER A 174 -14.52 -7.00 -3.80
C SER A 174 -13.40 -5.97 -4.05
N ARG A 175 -12.90 -5.87 -5.28
CA ARG A 175 -11.89 -4.88 -5.64
C ARG A 175 -12.43 -3.45 -5.52
N TRP A 176 -13.64 -3.22 -6.02
CA TRP A 176 -14.31 -1.93 -5.87
C TRP A 176 -14.49 -1.57 -4.39
N LYS A 177 -14.99 -2.48 -3.57
CA LYS A 177 -15.24 -2.24 -2.15
C LYS A 177 -13.95 -1.87 -1.41
N MET A 178 -12.88 -2.64 -1.59
CA MET A 178 -11.59 -2.36 -0.95
C MET A 178 -11.09 -0.94 -1.30
N PHE A 179 -11.29 -0.53 -2.53
CA PHE A 179 -10.91 0.79 -3.01
C PHE A 179 -11.83 1.89 -2.47
N ALA A 180 -13.15 1.69 -2.54
CA ALA A 180 -14.14 2.64 -2.06
C ALA A 180 -14.02 2.87 -0.55
N ASP A 181 -13.73 1.81 0.22
CA ASP A 181 -13.47 1.90 1.66
C ASP A 181 -12.22 2.78 1.94
N GLY A 182 -11.16 2.61 1.15
CA GLY A 182 -9.93 3.41 1.26
C GLY A 182 -10.11 4.89 0.93
N LEU A 183 -11.05 5.22 0.07
CA LEU A 183 -11.43 6.59 -0.28
C LEU A 183 -12.76 7.02 0.34
N GLN A 184 -13.39 6.21 1.19
CA GLN A 184 -14.68 6.51 1.82
C GLN A 184 -15.75 6.96 0.80
N LEU A 185 -15.78 6.32 -0.38
CA LEU A 185 -16.66 6.68 -1.49
C LEU A 185 -18.02 6.00 -1.38
N PRO A 186 -19.09 6.63 -1.91
CA PRO A 186 -20.38 5.98 -2.02
C PRO A 186 -20.31 4.77 -2.98
N PRO A 187 -21.09 3.69 -2.73
CA PRO A 187 -20.98 2.41 -3.44
C PRO A 187 -21.18 2.46 -4.96
N LYS A 188 -21.79 3.52 -5.47
CA LYS A 188 -22.16 3.66 -6.90
C LYS A 188 -21.52 4.85 -7.59
N LEU A 189 -20.47 5.43 -6.99
CA LEU A 189 -19.78 6.55 -7.60
C LEU A 189 -19.08 6.12 -8.89
N ASP A 190 -19.26 6.90 -9.95
CA ASP A 190 -18.42 6.81 -11.13
C ASP A 190 -17.06 7.48 -10.84
N LEU A 191 -15.98 6.73 -11.04
CA LEU A 191 -14.63 7.23 -10.82
C LEU A 191 -14.27 8.41 -11.74
N ASP A 192 -14.97 8.61 -12.84
CA ASP A 192 -14.79 9.78 -13.71
C ASP A 192 -15.28 11.07 -13.06
N GLN A 193 -16.08 10.98 -12.00
CA GLN A 193 -16.59 12.11 -11.24
C GLN A 193 -15.72 12.47 -10.03
N LEU A 194 -14.62 11.74 -9.81
CA LEU A 194 -13.67 12.02 -8.74
C LEU A 194 -12.68 13.09 -9.22
N GLU A 195 -12.70 14.24 -8.58
CA GLU A 195 -11.74 15.33 -8.80
C GLU A 195 -10.65 15.29 -7.73
N LEU A 196 -9.40 15.12 -8.12
CA LEU A 196 -8.25 15.22 -7.21
C LEU A 196 -7.89 16.70 -7.05
N LEU A 197 -7.66 17.10 -5.82
CA LEU A 197 -7.23 18.47 -5.47
C LEU A 197 -5.74 18.47 -5.14
N ASP A 198 -5.40 18.90 -3.93
CA ASP A 198 -4.02 19.03 -3.47
C ASP A 198 -3.52 17.76 -2.79
N GLY A 199 -2.22 17.58 -2.80
CA GLY A 199 -1.52 16.53 -2.07
C GLY A 199 -0.28 17.07 -1.36
N THR A 200 0.07 16.45 -0.24
CA THR A 200 1.27 16.79 0.53
C THR A 200 2.02 15.52 0.88
N LEU A 201 3.31 15.49 0.55
CA LEU A 201 4.19 14.39 0.89
C LEU A 201 4.57 14.44 2.37
N PHE A 202 4.54 13.29 3.04
CA PHE A 202 5.09 13.10 4.37
C PHE A 202 5.74 11.71 4.47
N TYR A 203 6.53 11.49 5.51
CA TYR A 203 7.28 10.26 5.67
C TYR A 203 6.88 9.52 6.93
N MET A 204 6.69 8.21 6.80
CA MET A 204 6.43 7.33 7.93
C MET A 204 7.66 6.45 8.21
N PRO A 205 8.17 6.47 9.44
CA PRO A 205 9.24 5.57 9.84
C PRO A 205 8.72 4.15 10.01
N TYR A 206 9.42 3.23 9.37
CA TYR A 206 9.26 1.78 9.53
C TYR A 206 10.57 1.17 10.01
N PHE A 207 10.48 0.29 10.98
CA PHE A 207 11.61 -0.57 11.34
C PHE A 207 11.56 -1.81 10.46
N ILE A 208 12.56 -2.01 9.62
CA ILE A 208 12.63 -3.13 8.70
C ILE A 208 13.90 -3.93 8.97
N ALA A 209 13.72 -5.23 9.27
CA ALA A 209 14.82 -6.17 9.34
C ALA A 209 14.67 -7.26 8.27
N LYS A 210 15.77 -7.56 7.59
CA LYS A 210 15.90 -8.72 6.71
C LYS A 210 16.70 -9.80 7.42
N LEU A 211 16.10 -10.97 7.51
CA LEU A 211 16.69 -12.18 8.07
C LEU A 211 16.93 -13.21 6.97
N SER A 212 18.04 -13.96 7.07
CA SER A 212 18.37 -14.98 6.08
C SER A 212 18.85 -16.26 6.76
N ARG A 213 18.39 -17.44 6.25
CA ARG A 213 18.76 -18.76 6.70
C ARG A 213 18.77 -19.76 5.54
N GLY A 214 19.94 -20.33 5.24
CA GLY A 214 20.04 -21.39 4.21
C GLY A 214 19.54 -20.98 2.82
N GLY A 215 19.63 -19.69 2.45
CA GLY A 215 19.12 -19.15 1.18
C GLY A 215 17.69 -18.64 1.25
N GLU A 216 16.93 -19.02 2.27
CA GLU A 216 15.62 -18.44 2.54
C GLU A 216 15.76 -17.05 3.19
N ARG A 217 14.77 -16.19 2.93
CA ARG A 217 14.71 -14.84 3.49
C ARG A 217 13.33 -14.55 4.05
N ARG A 218 13.29 -13.77 5.12
CA ARG A 218 12.04 -13.19 5.64
C ARG A 218 12.28 -11.77 6.14
N TYR A 219 11.21 -11.01 6.26
CA TYR A 219 11.24 -9.65 6.78
C TYR A 219 10.45 -9.57 8.07
N ILE A 220 10.95 -8.78 9.02
CA ILE A 220 10.21 -8.31 10.17
C ILE A 220 10.03 -6.82 9.96
N VAL A 221 8.79 -6.37 9.98
CA VAL A 221 8.46 -4.97 9.77
C VAL A 221 7.61 -4.49 10.95
N TRP A 222 8.00 -3.37 11.52
CA TRP A 222 7.22 -2.71 12.53
C TRP A 222 6.92 -1.28 12.11
N ASN A 223 5.70 -0.86 12.37
CA ASN A 223 5.30 0.51 12.18
C ASN A 223 5.86 1.42 13.29
N ARG A 224 5.63 2.73 13.16
CA ARG A 224 6.08 3.73 14.11
C ARG A 224 5.64 3.50 15.58
N GLU A 225 4.57 2.72 15.80
CA GLU A 225 4.03 2.39 17.12
C GLU A 225 4.65 1.12 17.71
N GLY A 226 5.58 0.49 17.03
CA GLY A 226 6.20 -0.78 17.45
C GLY A 226 5.28 -1.99 17.28
N LYS A 227 4.25 -1.89 16.44
CA LYS A 227 3.38 -3.00 16.06
C LYS A 227 3.86 -3.62 14.76
N GLU A 228 3.77 -4.94 14.65
CA GLU A 228 4.06 -5.64 13.39
C GLU A 228 3.13 -5.14 12.28
N ASP A 229 3.73 -4.93 11.10
CA ASP A 229 3.03 -4.53 9.89
C ASP A 229 3.15 -5.63 8.84
N ASP A 230 2.21 -6.56 8.88
CA ASP A 230 2.15 -7.68 7.95
C ASP A 230 1.90 -7.22 6.51
N THR A 231 1.27 -6.06 6.30
CA THR A 231 1.01 -5.51 4.97
C THR A 231 2.31 -5.15 4.26
N VAL A 232 3.19 -4.42 4.94
CA VAL A 232 4.51 -4.06 4.38
C VAL A 232 5.40 -5.29 4.28
N ALA A 233 5.37 -6.21 5.26
CA ALA A 233 6.14 -7.44 5.24
C ALA A 233 5.74 -8.37 4.06
N ASP A 234 4.45 -8.51 3.82
CA ASP A 234 3.89 -9.27 2.68
C ASP A 234 4.29 -8.66 1.34
N GLU A 235 4.24 -7.33 1.23
CA GLU A 235 4.66 -6.64 0.02
C GLU A 235 6.16 -6.84 -0.25
N LEU A 236 7.02 -6.73 0.77
CA LEU A 236 8.45 -7.06 0.66
C LEU A 236 8.70 -8.51 0.20
N THR A 237 7.83 -9.41 0.59
CA THR A 237 7.94 -10.83 0.21
C THR A 237 7.52 -11.05 -1.25
N ARG A 238 6.41 -10.45 -1.67
CA ARG A 238 5.73 -10.73 -2.96
C ARG A 238 6.15 -9.80 -4.09
N ASN A 239 6.44 -8.54 -3.79
CA ASN A 239 6.76 -7.52 -4.79
C ASN A 239 8.28 -7.33 -4.93
N HIS A 240 8.83 -7.85 -6.04
CA HIS A 240 10.27 -7.77 -6.30
C HIS A 240 10.79 -6.33 -6.39
N LYS A 241 10.05 -5.43 -7.06
CA LYS A 241 10.48 -4.04 -7.28
C LYS A 241 10.52 -3.25 -5.97
N PHE A 242 9.47 -3.38 -5.16
CA PHE A 242 9.42 -2.74 -3.85
C PHE A 242 10.52 -3.27 -2.92
N ARG A 243 10.72 -4.58 -2.90
CA ARG A 243 11.79 -5.22 -2.14
C ARG A 243 13.18 -4.74 -2.56
N GLU A 244 13.47 -4.70 -3.86
CA GLU A 244 14.75 -4.25 -4.39
C GLU A 244 15.04 -2.80 -4.00
N LEU A 245 14.03 -1.93 -4.08
CA LEU A 245 14.11 -0.55 -3.63
C LEU A 245 14.51 -0.45 -2.16
N ILE A 246 13.79 -1.17 -1.28
CA ILE A 246 14.06 -1.17 0.18
C ILE A 246 15.44 -1.74 0.49
N GLU A 247 15.82 -2.87 -0.12
CA GLU A 247 17.11 -3.51 0.14
C GLU A 247 18.29 -2.66 -0.33
N THR A 248 18.20 -2.06 -1.51
CA THR A 248 19.22 -1.16 -2.03
C THR A 248 19.41 0.03 -1.08
N HIS A 249 18.31 0.61 -0.63
CA HIS A 249 18.34 1.73 0.29
C HIS A 249 18.87 1.35 1.69
N ALA A 250 18.51 0.18 2.20
CA ALA A 250 19.00 -0.30 3.49
C ALA A 250 20.48 -0.66 3.51
N LEU A 251 21.09 -0.99 2.36
CA LEU A 251 22.47 -1.43 2.24
C LEU A 251 23.43 -0.32 1.78
N SER A 252 22.90 0.83 1.31
CA SER A 252 23.69 2.02 1.00
C SER A 252 24.11 2.78 2.26
#